data_5d9dbeb0df5a4612f0dd8a85a796e527
#
_entry.id   5d9dbeb0df5a4612f0dd8a85a796e527
#
_cell.length_a   1.000
_cell.length_b   1.000
_cell.length_c   1.000
_cell.angle_alpha   90.00
_cell.angle_beta   90.00
_cell.angle_gamma   90.00
#
_symmetry.space_group_name_H-M   'P 1'
#
loop_
_entity.id
_entity.type
_entity.pdbx_description
1 polymer ?
#
loop_
_entity_poly.entity_id
_entity_poly.type
_entity_poly.pdbx_seq_one_letter_code
_entity_poly.pdbx_strand_id
1 'polypeptide(L)'
;MKNLVFLKPFSIKNPTLDEQNDFIMNEVFVEMECASLGEMYDNDKLYGKELETFIPKEVIDKHPDWVIAVGKCATVALGIRRQRKVLLNPKVSYEHLNNVTEFDRENTYGFFDDLHEQDYERFQSVFPHAMWFPQDDNLSLFTIKEVVEEIINGRTVA
;
A
#
# COMPACT_ATOMS: atom_id res chain seq x y z
N MET A 1 -2.59 17.36 -11.63
CA MET A 1 -2.81 16.90 -10.25
C MET A 1 -3.06 15.40 -10.25
N LYS A 2 -2.45 14.67 -9.34
CA LYS A 2 -2.60 13.21 -9.29
C LYS A 2 -3.68 12.82 -8.30
N ASN A 3 -4.52 11.87 -8.70
CA ASN A 3 -5.51 11.29 -7.82
C ASN A 3 -4.88 10.13 -7.06
N LEU A 4 -4.95 10.18 -5.75
CA LEU A 4 -4.46 9.13 -4.87
C LEU A 4 -5.61 8.51 -4.10
N VAL A 5 -5.53 7.20 -3.90
CA VAL A 5 -6.37 6.51 -2.93
C VAL A 5 -5.46 5.93 -1.86
N PHE A 6 -5.73 6.29 -0.62
CA PHE A 6 -5.01 5.76 0.52
C PHE A 6 -5.90 4.75 1.25
N LEU A 7 -5.41 3.52 1.32
CA LEU A 7 -6.10 2.42 1.97
C LEU A 7 -5.32 2.01 3.22
N LYS A 8 -5.93 2.19 4.38
CA LYS A 8 -5.32 1.75 5.64
C LYS A 8 -6.35 1.05 6.51
N PRO A 9 -5.96 0.02 7.26
CA PRO A 9 -6.78 -0.50 8.33
C PRO A 9 -6.74 0.48 9.49
N PHE A 10 -7.86 0.65 10.18
CA PHE A 10 -7.88 1.39 11.43
C PHE A 10 -7.18 0.55 12.51
N SER A 11 -6.32 1.15 13.31
CA SER A 11 -5.60 0.44 14.37
C SER A 11 -5.99 0.96 15.74
N ILE A 12 -6.82 0.20 16.45
CA ILE A 12 -7.12 0.47 17.85
C ILE A 12 -5.87 0.27 18.71
N LYS A 13 -5.00 -0.67 18.29
CA LYS A 13 -3.78 -1.01 19.02
C LYS A 13 -2.66 0.02 18.88
N ASN A 14 -2.66 0.78 17.80
CA ASN A 14 -1.61 1.74 17.52
C ASN A 14 -2.15 3.01 16.84
N PRO A 15 -2.95 3.80 17.58
CA PRO A 15 -3.55 5.02 17.01
C PRO A 15 -2.50 6.07 16.62
N THR A 16 -1.36 6.10 17.29
CA THR A 16 -0.26 7.03 16.97
C THR A 16 0.30 6.75 15.57
N LEU A 17 0.39 5.49 15.18
CA LEU A 17 0.85 5.11 13.85
C LEU A 17 -0.15 5.55 12.78
N ASP A 18 -1.45 5.42 13.04
CA ASP A 18 -2.50 5.91 12.13
C ASP A 18 -2.43 7.42 11.98
N GLU A 19 -2.25 8.16 13.08
CA GLU A 19 -2.11 9.62 13.07
C GLU A 19 -0.90 10.06 12.24
N GLN A 20 0.23 9.36 12.37
CA GLN A 20 1.43 9.65 11.58
C GLN A 20 1.20 9.41 10.09
N ASN A 21 0.56 8.32 9.73
CA ASN A 21 0.24 8.02 8.34
C ASN A 21 -0.70 9.07 7.74
N ASP A 22 -1.74 9.47 8.48
CA ASP A 22 -2.68 10.50 8.04
C ASP A 22 -2.00 11.87 7.89
N PHE A 23 -1.14 12.23 8.85
CA PHE A 23 -0.38 13.47 8.79
C PHE A 23 0.49 13.53 7.54
N ILE A 24 1.21 12.45 7.24
CA ILE A 24 2.07 12.37 6.07
C ILE A 24 1.25 12.49 4.78
N MET A 25 0.11 11.81 4.71
CA MET A 25 -0.75 11.91 3.54
C MET A 25 -1.26 13.34 3.35
N ASN A 26 -1.67 13.99 4.41
CA ASN A 26 -2.16 15.36 4.35
C ASN A 26 -1.05 16.37 4.01
N GLU A 27 0.13 16.21 4.60
CA GLU A 27 1.26 17.13 4.37
C GLU A 27 1.82 17.00 2.96
N VAL A 28 2.03 15.78 2.50
CA VAL A 28 2.71 15.50 1.24
C VAL A 28 1.79 15.68 0.04
N PHE A 29 0.51 15.37 0.20
CA PHE A 29 -0.44 15.30 -0.90
C PHE A 29 -1.63 16.24 -0.74
N VAL A 30 -1.44 17.37 -0.08
CA VAL A 30 -2.50 18.34 0.21
C VAL A 30 -3.25 18.80 -1.05
N GLU A 31 -2.58 18.86 -2.18
CA GLU A 31 -3.18 19.27 -3.45
C GLU A 31 -3.79 18.12 -4.25
N MET A 32 -3.70 16.91 -3.71
CA MET A 32 -4.14 15.70 -4.38
C MET A 32 -5.38 15.13 -3.70
N GLU A 33 -6.29 14.62 -4.52
CA GLU A 33 -7.45 13.93 -4.00
C GLU A 33 -7.00 12.63 -3.35
N CYS A 34 -7.35 12.45 -2.08
CA CYS A 34 -7.00 11.26 -1.34
C CYS A 34 -8.20 10.76 -0.52
N ALA A 35 -8.49 9.48 -0.63
CA ALA A 35 -9.53 8.83 0.13
C ALA A 35 -8.95 7.69 0.96
N SER A 36 -9.46 7.52 2.17
CA SER A 36 -9.09 6.42 3.05
C SER A 36 -10.29 5.50 3.26
N LEU A 37 -10.06 4.21 3.10
CA LEU A 37 -11.06 3.18 3.35
C LEU A 37 -10.79 2.42 4.65
N GLY A 38 -9.87 2.92 5.48
CA GLY A 38 -9.41 2.25 6.70
C GLY A 38 -10.52 1.92 7.68
N GLU A 39 -11.50 2.80 7.84
CA GLU A 39 -12.61 2.61 8.77
C GLU A 39 -13.43 1.35 8.48
N MET A 40 -13.43 0.89 7.25
CA MET A 40 -14.20 -0.28 6.86
C MET A 40 -13.61 -1.59 7.36
N TYR A 41 -12.34 -1.60 7.72
CA TYR A 41 -11.68 -2.79 8.25
C TYR A 41 -12.06 -3.10 9.69
N ASP A 42 -12.39 -2.10 10.46
CA ASP A 42 -12.77 -2.29 11.86
C ASP A 42 -14.25 -2.57 12.03
N ASN A 43 -14.97 -2.51 10.95
CA ASN A 43 -16.33 -2.96 10.95
C ASN A 43 -16.30 -4.49 10.83
N ASP A 44 -16.71 -5.19 11.88
CA ASP A 44 -16.76 -6.66 11.95
C ASP A 44 -17.50 -7.32 10.76
N LYS A 45 -18.11 -6.52 9.92
CA LYS A 45 -18.84 -6.99 8.73
C LYS A 45 -17.95 -7.17 7.50
N LEU A 46 -16.71 -6.70 7.51
CA LEU A 46 -15.83 -6.77 6.35
C LEU A 46 -14.62 -7.66 6.62
N TYR A 47 -14.77 -8.93 6.33
CA TYR A 47 -13.69 -9.92 6.44
C TYR A 47 -13.47 -10.68 5.14
N GLY A 48 -12.23 -11.05 4.91
CA GLY A 48 -11.85 -11.98 3.85
C GLY A 48 -12.39 -11.57 2.48
N LYS A 49 -13.31 -12.31 1.94
CA LYS A 49 -13.84 -12.10 0.58
C LYS A 49 -14.58 -10.77 0.40
N GLU A 50 -15.19 -10.24 1.44
CA GLU A 50 -15.87 -8.94 1.35
C GLU A 50 -14.86 -7.82 1.14
N LEU A 51 -13.73 -7.88 1.84
CA LEU A 51 -12.65 -6.93 1.63
C LEU A 51 -12.05 -7.06 0.24
N GLU A 52 -11.83 -8.28 -0.21
CA GLU A 52 -11.29 -8.56 -1.54
C GLU A 52 -12.18 -8.04 -2.66
N THR A 53 -13.47 -7.96 -2.42
CA THR A 53 -14.43 -7.44 -3.40
C THR A 53 -14.60 -5.92 -3.28
N PHE A 54 -14.70 -5.42 -2.07
CA PHE A 54 -15.02 -4.00 -1.81
C PHE A 54 -13.88 -3.06 -2.20
N ILE A 55 -12.66 -3.36 -1.75
CA ILE A 55 -11.52 -2.47 -1.99
C ILE A 55 -11.19 -2.35 -3.49
N PRO A 56 -11.09 -3.45 -4.26
CA PRO A 56 -10.85 -3.33 -5.70
C PRO A 56 -11.94 -2.54 -6.42
N LYS A 57 -13.20 -2.72 -6.05
CA LYS A 57 -14.30 -1.98 -6.67
C LYS A 57 -14.19 -0.49 -6.41
N GLU A 58 -13.90 -0.08 -5.18
CA GLU A 58 -13.74 1.32 -4.81
C GLU A 58 -12.55 1.96 -5.55
N VAL A 59 -11.45 1.23 -5.68
CA VAL A 59 -10.29 1.71 -6.41
C VAL A 59 -10.63 1.90 -7.89
N ILE A 60 -11.29 0.93 -8.50
CA ILE A 60 -11.70 1.01 -9.91
C ILE A 60 -12.64 2.19 -10.14
N ASP A 61 -13.61 2.39 -9.25
CA ASP A 61 -14.58 3.48 -9.38
C ASP A 61 -13.94 4.87 -9.26
N LYS A 62 -12.87 4.99 -8.49
CA LYS A 62 -12.16 6.26 -8.30
C LYS A 62 -11.13 6.55 -9.38
N HIS A 63 -10.72 5.55 -10.15
CA HIS A 63 -9.69 5.68 -11.19
C HIS A 63 -8.44 6.42 -10.71
N PRO A 64 -7.80 6.01 -9.60
CA PRO A 64 -6.66 6.75 -9.08
C PRO A 64 -5.41 6.58 -9.93
N ASP A 65 -4.54 7.57 -9.91
CA ASP A 65 -3.21 7.45 -10.50
C ASP A 65 -2.33 6.53 -9.68
N TRP A 66 -2.46 6.60 -8.36
CA TRP A 66 -1.71 5.76 -7.42
C TRP A 66 -2.60 5.26 -6.30
N VAL A 67 -2.37 4.03 -5.90
CA VAL A 67 -2.93 3.44 -4.68
C VAL A 67 -1.80 3.31 -3.67
N ILE A 68 -2.01 3.85 -2.48
CA ILE A 68 -1.09 3.67 -1.35
C ILE A 68 -1.86 2.88 -0.30
N ALA A 69 -1.31 1.75 0.12
CA ALA A 69 -2.02 0.86 1.03
C ALA A 69 -1.08 0.32 2.10
N VAL A 70 -1.62 0.10 3.29
CA VAL A 70 -0.88 -0.33 4.49
C VAL A 70 -1.52 -1.59 5.06
N GLY A 71 -0.69 -2.55 5.46
CA GLY A 71 -1.12 -3.74 6.20
C GLY A 71 -2.10 -4.61 5.42
N LYS A 72 -3.25 -4.89 6.02
CA LYS A 72 -4.28 -5.73 5.40
C LYS A 72 -4.80 -5.14 4.10
N CYS A 73 -4.90 -3.82 4.02
CA CYS A 73 -5.29 -3.15 2.78
C CYS A 73 -4.24 -3.32 1.69
N ALA A 74 -2.96 -3.31 2.06
CA ALA A 74 -1.88 -3.57 1.11
C ALA A 74 -1.95 -5.00 0.55
N THR A 75 -2.31 -5.97 1.38
CA THR A 75 -2.50 -7.34 0.96
C THR A 75 -3.57 -7.45 -0.13
N VAL A 76 -4.69 -6.80 0.07
CA VAL A 76 -5.78 -6.79 -0.93
C VAL A 76 -5.36 -6.00 -2.17
N ALA A 77 -4.76 -4.83 -1.97
CA ALA A 77 -4.34 -3.96 -3.08
C ALA A 77 -3.30 -4.62 -3.99
N LEU A 78 -2.45 -5.49 -3.44
CA LEU A 78 -1.47 -6.23 -4.24
C LEU A 78 -2.13 -7.07 -5.35
N GLY A 79 -3.36 -7.50 -5.15
CA GLY A 79 -4.12 -8.25 -6.14
C GLY A 79 -4.77 -7.39 -7.23
N ILE A 80 -4.79 -6.07 -7.07
CA ILE A 80 -5.36 -5.16 -8.07
C ILE A 80 -4.39 -5.03 -9.24
N ARG A 81 -4.86 -5.27 -10.46
CA ARG A 81 -4.04 -5.24 -11.67
C ARG A 81 -4.19 -3.92 -12.43
N ARG A 82 -3.17 -3.59 -13.21
CA ARG A 82 -3.11 -2.38 -14.04
C ARG A 82 -3.21 -1.10 -13.22
N GLN A 83 -2.60 -1.11 -12.04
CA GLN A 83 -2.66 0.00 -11.09
C GLN A 83 -1.28 0.26 -10.51
N ARG A 84 -0.86 1.52 -10.50
CA ARG A 84 0.36 1.94 -9.78
C ARG A 84 0.10 1.90 -8.28
N LYS A 85 0.99 1.24 -7.54
CA LYS A 85 0.78 0.94 -6.12
C LYS A 85 2.05 1.15 -5.31
N VAL A 86 1.84 1.71 -4.11
CA VAL A 86 2.85 1.72 -3.04
C VAL A 86 2.25 0.94 -1.87
N LEU A 87 2.88 -0.15 -1.50
CA LEU A 87 2.34 -1.10 -0.53
C LEU A 87 3.28 -1.24 0.66
N LEU A 88 2.74 -1.10 1.86
CA LEU A 88 3.48 -1.21 3.10
C LEU A 88 3.05 -2.48 3.84
N ASN A 89 3.98 -3.41 4.02
CA ASN A 89 3.78 -4.68 4.71
C ASN A 89 2.60 -5.52 4.18
N PRO A 90 2.47 -5.73 2.86
CA PRO A 90 1.47 -6.67 2.37
C PRO A 90 1.87 -8.10 2.73
N LYS A 91 0.89 -8.94 3.02
CA LYS A 91 1.11 -10.38 3.05
C LYS A 91 1.05 -10.90 1.62
N VAL A 92 2.09 -11.60 1.19
CA VAL A 92 2.25 -12.02 -0.19
C VAL A 92 1.92 -13.51 -0.32
N SER A 93 0.90 -13.81 -1.11
CA SER A 93 0.53 -15.19 -1.44
C SER A 93 0.98 -15.56 -2.85
N TYR A 94 0.98 -16.84 -3.16
CA TYR A 94 1.31 -17.31 -4.50
C TYR A 94 0.34 -16.78 -5.56
N GLU A 95 -0.92 -16.55 -5.18
CA GLU A 95 -1.91 -15.97 -6.10
C GLU A 95 -1.53 -14.56 -6.54
N HIS A 96 -0.94 -13.77 -5.63
CA HIS A 96 -0.45 -12.44 -5.95
C HIS A 96 0.68 -12.46 -6.99
N LEU A 97 1.42 -13.55 -7.08
CA LEU A 97 2.61 -13.67 -7.92
C LEU A 97 2.31 -14.26 -9.30
N ASN A 98 1.09 -14.78 -9.51
CA ASN A 98 0.71 -15.40 -10.77
C ASN A 98 0.23 -14.37 -11.79
N ASN A 99 0.65 -14.55 -13.04
CA ASN A 99 0.17 -13.76 -14.19
C ASN A 99 0.35 -12.25 -14.00
N VAL A 100 1.45 -11.84 -13.38
CA VAL A 100 1.76 -10.42 -13.21
C VAL A 100 2.26 -9.86 -14.52
N THR A 101 1.61 -8.80 -15.01
CA THR A 101 2.02 -8.11 -16.23
C THR A 101 3.28 -7.29 -16.00
N GLU A 102 3.96 -6.92 -17.08
CA GLU A 102 5.13 -6.05 -17.00
C GLU A 102 4.78 -4.70 -16.37
N PHE A 103 3.61 -4.13 -16.71
CA PHE A 103 3.16 -2.88 -16.10
C PHE A 103 3.09 -2.99 -14.58
N ASP A 104 2.46 -4.05 -14.05
CA ASP A 104 2.32 -4.23 -12.61
C ASP A 104 3.65 -4.50 -11.92
N ARG A 105 4.56 -5.23 -12.55
CA ARG A 105 5.91 -5.43 -12.01
C ARG A 105 6.66 -4.11 -11.88
N GLU A 106 6.60 -3.27 -12.88
CA GLU A 106 7.32 -2.00 -12.92
C GLU A 106 6.67 -0.90 -12.06
N ASN A 107 5.40 -1.04 -11.73
CA ASN A 107 4.63 -0.01 -11.07
C ASN A 107 4.06 -0.44 -9.70
N THR A 108 4.59 -1.49 -9.11
CA THR A 108 4.23 -1.95 -7.77
C THR A 108 5.46 -1.88 -6.87
N TYR A 109 5.39 -1.03 -5.85
CA TYR A 109 6.47 -0.79 -4.89
C TYR A 109 6.08 -1.37 -3.55
N GLY A 110 6.90 -2.25 -3.00
CA GLY A 110 6.65 -2.91 -1.73
C GLY A 110 7.69 -2.53 -0.68
N PHE A 111 7.22 -2.20 0.51
CA PHE A 111 8.06 -1.85 1.66
C PHE A 111 7.75 -2.79 2.81
N PHE A 112 8.79 -3.38 3.39
CA PHE A 112 8.64 -4.44 4.40
C PHE A 112 9.52 -4.16 5.61
N ASP A 113 8.97 -4.33 6.81
CA ASP A 113 9.73 -4.25 8.05
C ASP A 113 10.30 -5.62 8.45
N ASP A 114 10.95 -5.68 9.62
CA ASP A 114 11.60 -6.89 10.12
C ASP A 114 10.63 -8.08 10.29
N LEU A 115 9.38 -7.80 10.65
CA LEU A 115 8.37 -8.84 10.88
C LEU A 115 7.83 -9.44 9.58
N HIS A 116 8.18 -8.87 8.43
CA HIS A 116 7.63 -9.25 7.13
C HIS A 116 8.72 -9.70 6.15
N GLU A 117 9.80 -10.30 6.67
CA GLU A 117 10.91 -10.78 5.85
C GLU A 117 10.48 -11.81 4.81
N GLN A 118 9.63 -12.76 5.19
CA GLN A 118 9.16 -13.79 4.27
C GLN A 118 8.31 -13.21 3.14
N ASP A 119 7.49 -12.21 3.47
CA ASP A 119 6.68 -11.52 2.47
C ASP A 119 7.58 -10.72 1.52
N TYR A 120 8.61 -10.08 2.03
CA TYR A 120 9.62 -9.41 1.22
C TYR A 120 10.28 -10.37 0.24
N GLU A 121 10.71 -11.54 0.70
CA GLU A 121 11.36 -12.53 -0.17
C GLU A 121 10.44 -13.02 -1.28
N ARG A 122 9.16 -13.27 -0.97
CA ARG A 122 8.18 -13.66 -1.97
C ARG A 122 7.91 -12.54 -2.97
N PHE A 123 7.73 -11.33 -2.46
CA PHE A 123 7.45 -10.16 -3.30
C PHE A 123 8.59 -9.89 -4.28
N GLN A 124 9.82 -9.84 -3.81
CA GLN A 124 10.97 -9.54 -4.67
C GLN A 124 11.23 -10.58 -5.75
N SER A 125 10.70 -11.78 -5.60
CA SER A 125 10.84 -12.81 -6.62
C SER A 125 10.14 -12.46 -7.94
N VAL A 126 9.15 -11.56 -7.89
CA VAL A 126 8.37 -11.14 -9.07
C VAL A 126 8.45 -9.63 -9.28
N PHE A 127 8.41 -8.84 -8.20
CA PHE A 127 8.38 -7.38 -8.25
C PHE A 127 9.76 -6.81 -7.95
N PRO A 128 10.39 -6.07 -8.88
CA PRO A 128 11.75 -5.57 -8.68
C PRO A 128 11.87 -4.43 -7.66
N HIS A 129 10.76 -3.70 -7.41
CA HIS A 129 10.78 -2.55 -6.51
C HIS A 129 10.38 -2.96 -5.10
N ALA A 130 11.28 -3.60 -4.39
CA ALA A 130 11.08 -4.08 -3.03
C ALA A 130 12.15 -3.51 -2.11
N MET A 131 11.75 -3.00 -0.95
CA MET A 131 12.65 -2.49 0.08
C MET A 131 12.37 -3.15 1.42
N TRP A 132 13.42 -3.62 2.09
CA TRP A 132 13.31 -4.27 3.39
C TRP A 132 14.05 -3.43 4.45
N PHE A 133 13.40 -3.25 5.59
CA PHE A 133 13.90 -2.46 6.72
C PHE A 133 14.06 -3.36 7.94
N PRO A 134 15.17 -4.11 8.06
CA PRO A 134 15.34 -5.12 9.11
C PRO A 134 15.48 -4.55 10.52
N GLN A 135 15.71 -3.23 10.65
CA GLN A 135 15.83 -2.57 11.95
C GLN A 135 14.51 -2.01 12.45
N ASP A 136 13.45 -2.06 11.64
CA ASP A 136 12.15 -1.52 11.98
C ASP A 136 11.15 -2.63 12.22
N ASP A 137 10.44 -2.56 13.35
CA ASP A 137 9.32 -3.45 13.65
C ASP A 137 7.96 -2.74 13.54
N ASN A 138 7.97 -1.44 13.23
CA ASN A 138 6.79 -0.57 13.14
C ASN A 138 6.91 0.39 11.97
N LEU A 139 7.16 -0.15 10.78
CA LEU A 139 7.32 0.66 9.58
C LEU A 139 6.02 1.41 9.27
N SER A 140 6.14 2.72 9.00
CA SER A 140 5.00 3.57 8.65
C SER A 140 5.32 4.43 7.42
N LEU A 141 4.29 5.04 6.85
CA LEU A 141 4.50 6.01 5.77
C LEU A 141 5.34 7.19 6.23
N PHE A 142 5.29 7.52 7.52
CA PHE A 142 6.11 8.58 8.10
C PHE A 142 7.61 8.33 7.87
N THR A 143 8.05 7.08 8.05
CA THR A 143 9.47 6.72 7.92
C THR A 143 9.95 6.66 6.47
N ILE A 144 9.03 6.47 5.52
CA ILE A 144 9.35 6.35 4.08
C ILE A 144 8.79 7.50 3.26
N LYS A 145 8.43 8.61 3.91
CA LYS A 145 7.82 9.79 3.28
C LYS A 145 8.54 10.25 2.02
N GLU A 146 9.84 10.48 2.13
CA GLU A 146 10.63 11.03 1.02
C GLU A 146 10.67 10.09 -0.18
N VAL A 147 10.78 8.80 0.09
CA VAL A 147 10.81 7.79 -0.97
C VAL A 147 9.46 7.71 -1.67
N VAL A 148 8.37 7.75 -0.92
CA VAL A 148 7.02 7.74 -1.48
C VAL A 148 6.78 8.98 -2.36
N GLU A 149 7.19 10.16 -1.89
CA GLU A 149 7.10 11.40 -2.69
C GLU A 149 7.83 11.26 -4.03
N GLU A 150 9.06 10.73 -4.01
CA GLU A 150 9.86 10.55 -5.22
C GLU A 150 9.21 9.57 -6.18
N ILE A 151 8.68 8.46 -5.68
CA ILE A 151 7.99 7.46 -6.50
C ILE A 151 6.79 8.08 -7.20
N ILE A 152 5.93 8.76 -6.45
CA ILE A 152 4.69 9.33 -6.98
C ILE A 152 4.98 10.47 -7.96
N ASN A 153 6.00 11.24 -7.71
CA ASN A 153 6.40 12.36 -8.57
C ASN A 153 7.24 11.92 -9.77
N GLY A 154 7.52 10.64 -9.91
CA GLY A 154 8.28 10.10 -11.04
C GLY A 154 9.77 10.41 -11.00
N ARG A 155 10.32 10.75 -9.83
CA ARG A 155 11.76 10.98 -9.67
C ARG A 155 12.48 9.64 -9.57
N THR A 156 13.75 9.64 -9.96
CA THR A 156 14.57 8.43 -9.84
C THR A 156 14.84 8.15 -8.36
N VAL A 157 14.42 6.97 -7.91
CA VAL A 157 14.73 6.47 -6.58
C VAL A 157 15.96 5.59 -6.70
N ALA A 158 17.02 6.04 -6.12
CA ALA A 158 18.28 5.29 -6.14
C ALA A 158 18.31 4.26 -5.00
#